data_b1ec8aea8edca2dfd0a63aa4e54ad503
#
_entry.id   b1ec8aea8edca2dfd0a63aa4e54ad503
#
_cell.length_a   1.000
_cell.length_b   1.000
_cell.length_c   1.000
_cell.angle_alpha   90.00
_cell.angle_beta   90.00
_cell.angle_gamma   90.00
#
_symmetry.space_group_name_H-M   'P 1'
#
loop_
_entity.id
_entity.type
_entity.pdbx_description
1 polymer ?
#
loop_
_entity_poly.entity_id
_entity_poly.type
_entity_poly.pdbx_seq_one_letter_code
_entity_poly.pdbx_strand_id
1 'polypeptide(L)'
;MTTDWKFVTPAANSFVGVPVCTDLDKLQADIALLGVHYISPYPQIFKNIQLKDRSEEAPAAIRRQSSVFADKLHHHNFDFDDGDTLAGKKVRVVDCGDVDRDVEKEQLDPKHITLATKKILEKGAVPIIMGTDEGSCIFAMRAYEGFKSVCVVHLDAHIDWRMERDGVTEGYSNVMRRTSEMPWIDSMVQVGLRGIGSARPEEIKAAREFGSVFIRARDLHQQGVAECAQRIPKADHYIISIDSDVFESAIAPGVLFNAPGGITYDETTSLIQEITGKGKIMGINIFELRPERDINGLTASTIAQMMINFIGSIAHSNQL
;
A
#
# COMPACT_ATOMS: atom_id res chain seq x y z
N MET A 1 12.64 21.41 -17.29
CA MET A 1 11.27 21.46 -17.81
C MET A 1 10.35 21.19 -16.64
N THR A 2 9.43 22.09 -16.33
CA THR A 2 8.40 21.84 -15.29
C THR A 2 7.43 20.78 -15.83
N THR A 3 7.18 19.74 -15.05
CA THR A 3 6.19 18.72 -15.42
C THR A 3 4.78 19.33 -15.31
N ASP A 4 3.93 19.10 -16.29
CA ASP A 4 2.52 19.49 -16.19
C ASP A 4 1.76 18.42 -15.37
N TRP A 5 1.39 18.76 -14.13
CA TRP A 5 0.71 17.85 -13.19
C TRP A 5 -0.81 17.76 -13.41
N LYS A 6 -1.31 18.06 -14.61
CA LYS A 6 -2.74 17.99 -14.92
C LYS A 6 -3.37 16.60 -14.70
N PHE A 7 -2.55 15.56 -14.65
CA PHE A 7 -2.98 14.21 -14.32
C PHE A 7 -3.07 13.94 -12.81
N VAL A 8 -2.71 14.91 -11.96
CA VAL A 8 -2.91 14.86 -10.51
C VAL A 8 -4.04 15.81 -10.16
N THR A 9 -5.16 15.28 -9.72
CA THR A 9 -6.39 16.03 -9.45
C THR A 9 -6.69 16.07 -7.95
N PRO A 10 -7.30 17.17 -7.46
CA PRO A 10 -7.68 17.23 -6.06
C PRO A 10 -8.80 16.24 -5.76
N ALA A 11 -8.66 15.50 -4.66
CA ALA A 11 -9.74 14.68 -4.14
C ALA A 11 -10.88 15.55 -3.57
N ALA A 12 -12.10 15.01 -3.55
CA ALA A 12 -13.27 15.71 -2.98
C ALA A 12 -13.09 16.02 -1.48
N ASN A 13 -12.39 15.15 -0.76
CA ASN A 13 -12.03 15.34 0.64
C ASN A 13 -10.55 14.99 0.81
N SER A 14 -9.82 15.68 1.70
CA SER A 14 -8.47 15.26 2.07
C SER A 14 -8.52 14.21 3.18
N PHE A 15 -7.50 13.36 3.22
CA PHE A 15 -7.34 12.39 4.29
C PHE A 15 -7.15 13.11 5.63
N VAL A 16 -7.93 12.77 6.65
CA VAL A 16 -7.98 13.36 8.01
C VAL A 16 -7.93 14.91 8.05
N GLY A 17 -8.35 15.57 6.97
CA GLY A 17 -8.37 17.03 6.91
C GLY A 17 -7.01 17.71 6.66
N VAL A 18 -5.95 16.96 6.31
CA VAL A 18 -4.63 17.54 6.05
C VAL A 18 -4.62 18.47 4.82
N PRO A 19 -3.63 19.39 4.71
CA PRO A 19 -3.47 20.24 3.54
C PRO A 19 -3.39 19.47 2.23
N VAL A 20 -3.90 20.06 1.15
CA VAL A 20 -3.88 19.48 -0.20
C VAL A 20 -2.83 20.18 -1.07
N CYS A 21 -2.06 19.40 -1.84
CA CYS A 21 -1.09 19.91 -2.81
C CYS A 21 -1.03 19.01 -4.05
N THR A 22 -1.70 19.40 -5.14
CA THR A 22 -1.68 18.68 -6.42
C THR A 22 -0.55 19.13 -7.35
N ASP A 23 0.03 20.29 -7.13
CA ASP A 23 1.24 20.75 -7.83
C ASP A 23 2.48 20.17 -7.09
N LEU A 24 2.92 18.99 -7.52
CA LEU A 24 4.02 18.27 -6.86
C LEU A 24 5.36 18.99 -6.95
N ASP A 25 5.54 19.97 -7.87
CA ASP A 25 6.73 20.81 -7.89
C ASP A 25 6.78 21.75 -6.67
N LYS A 26 5.63 22.06 -6.08
CA LYS A 26 5.51 22.90 -4.87
C LYS A 26 5.36 22.10 -3.58
N LEU A 27 5.37 20.77 -3.66
CA LEU A 27 5.17 19.92 -2.49
C LEU A 27 6.20 20.19 -1.39
N GLN A 28 5.72 20.41 -0.18
CA GLN A 28 6.48 20.52 1.05
C GLN A 28 5.84 19.60 2.10
N ALA A 29 6.30 18.38 2.17
CA ALA A 29 5.75 17.36 3.06
C ALA A 29 6.87 16.47 3.61
N ASP A 30 6.62 15.86 4.75
CA ASP A 30 7.41 14.76 5.30
C ASP A 30 6.74 13.43 4.92
N ILE A 31 5.40 13.42 4.85
CA ILE A 31 4.59 12.29 4.37
C ILE A 31 3.57 12.83 3.35
N ALA A 32 3.46 12.18 2.20
CA ALA A 32 2.56 12.56 1.12
C ALA A 32 1.62 11.41 0.75
N LEU A 33 0.31 11.68 0.81
CA LEU A 33 -0.71 10.71 0.43
C LEU A 33 -1.05 10.88 -1.06
N LEU A 34 -1.23 9.77 -1.77
CA LEU A 34 -1.56 9.77 -3.19
C LEU A 34 -2.60 8.69 -3.48
N GLY A 35 -3.74 9.06 -4.03
CA GLY A 35 -4.72 8.12 -4.55
C GLY A 35 -4.39 7.68 -5.97
N VAL A 36 -4.72 6.44 -6.32
CA VAL A 36 -4.48 5.88 -7.66
C VAL A 36 -5.70 5.13 -8.14
N HIS A 37 -6.18 5.50 -9.35
CA HIS A 37 -7.32 4.88 -10.02
C HIS A 37 -6.88 4.00 -11.20
N TYR A 38 -6.09 2.98 -10.92
CA TYR A 38 -5.65 2.00 -11.92
C TYR A 38 -6.42 0.69 -11.77
N ILE A 39 -6.62 -0.02 -12.86
CA ILE A 39 -7.22 -1.35 -12.93
C ILE A 39 -6.39 -2.21 -13.87
N SER A 40 -6.00 -3.38 -13.40
CA SER A 40 -5.28 -4.37 -14.18
C SER A 40 -6.11 -4.81 -15.39
N PRO A 41 -5.55 -4.83 -16.61
CA PRO A 41 -6.30 -5.07 -17.83
C PRO A 41 -6.60 -6.56 -18.09
N TYR A 42 -7.18 -7.27 -17.12
CA TYR A 42 -7.56 -8.67 -17.26
C TYR A 42 -8.91 -8.81 -17.98
N PRO A 43 -8.95 -9.36 -19.21
CA PRO A 43 -10.16 -9.34 -20.04
C PRO A 43 -11.30 -10.23 -19.52
N GLN A 44 -11.01 -11.24 -18.70
CA GLN A 44 -12.00 -12.24 -18.29
C GLN A 44 -12.56 -12.04 -16.88
N ILE A 45 -11.82 -11.42 -15.99
CA ILE A 45 -12.26 -11.25 -14.59
C ILE A 45 -13.46 -10.33 -14.51
N PHE A 46 -13.47 -9.25 -15.29
CA PHE A 46 -14.59 -8.31 -15.34
C PHE A 46 -15.87 -8.87 -15.98
N LYS A 47 -15.77 -9.92 -16.83
CA LYS A 47 -16.95 -10.56 -17.43
C LYS A 47 -17.68 -11.50 -16.47
N ASN A 48 -16.95 -12.15 -15.57
CA ASN A 48 -17.50 -13.18 -14.67
C ASN A 48 -17.89 -12.62 -13.29
N ILE A 49 -17.25 -11.55 -12.88
CA ILE A 49 -17.60 -10.82 -11.67
C ILE A 49 -18.32 -9.57 -12.20
N GLN A 50 -19.63 -9.47 -12.03
CA GLN A 50 -20.41 -8.27 -12.40
C GLN A 50 -19.98 -7.05 -11.56
N LEU A 51 -18.68 -6.73 -11.61
CA LEU A 51 -18.12 -5.52 -11.04
C LEU A 51 -18.61 -4.38 -11.93
N LYS A 52 -19.67 -3.73 -11.49
CA LYS A 52 -19.91 -2.35 -11.90
C LYS A 52 -18.62 -1.61 -11.58
N ASP A 53 -18.15 -0.84 -12.54
CA ASP A 53 -16.88 -0.11 -12.50
C ASP A 53 -16.90 1.00 -11.43
N ARG A 54 -16.94 0.63 -10.15
CA ARG A 54 -16.82 1.51 -8.98
C ARG A 54 -15.50 1.32 -8.25
N SER A 55 -14.59 0.59 -8.84
CA SER A 55 -13.25 0.37 -8.32
C SER A 55 -12.48 1.68 -8.11
N GLU A 56 -12.88 2.73 -8.80
CA GLU A 56 -12.29 4.07 -8.73
C GLU A 56 -12.54 4.79 -7.41
N GLU A 57 -13.52 4.35 -6.66
CA GLU A 57 -13.93 5.00 -5.42
C GLU A 57 -13.07 4.62 -4.20
N ALA A 58 -12.10 3.71 -4.30
CA ALA A 58 -11.34 3.26 -3.14
C ALA A 58 -10.59 4.40 -2.42
N PRO A 59 -9.81 5.27 -3.07
CA PRO A 59 -9.18 6.40 -2.39
C PRO A 59 -10.21 7.37 -1.79
N ALA A 60 -11.31 7.61 -2.49
CA ALA A 60 -12.39 8.46 -2.00
C ALA A 60 -13.10 7.85 -0.78
N ALA A 61 -13.33 6.53 -0.77
CA ALA A 61 -13.93 5.82 0.35
C ALA A 61 -13.03 5.89 1.60
N ILE A 62 -11.72 5.68 1.45
CA ILE A 62 -10.74 5.76 2.54
C ILE A 62 -10.72 7.19 3.13
N ARG A 63 -10.63 8.22 2.27
CA ARG A 63 -10.66 9.63 2.73
C ARG A 63 -11.96 9.97 3.44
N ARG A 64 -13.09 9.52 2.93
CA ARG A 64 -14.42 9.73 3.56
C ARG A 64 -14.46 9.11 4.96
N GLN A 65 -13.96 7.88 5.13
CA GLN A 65 -13.91 7.24 6.45
C GLN A 65 -12.88 7.90 7.38
N SER A 66 -11.79 8.43 6.86
CA SER A 66 -10.80 9.15 7.66
C SER A 66 -11.32 10.47 8.23
N SER A 67 -12.41 11.04 7.69
CA SER A 67 -12.94 12.34 8.10
C SER A 67 -13.36 12.41 9.57
N VAL A 68 -13.74 11.28 10.17
CA VAL A 68 -14.06 11.21 11.62
C VAL A 68 -12.86 11.48 12.51
N PHE A 69 -11.65 11.40 11.96
CA PHE A 69 -10.37 11.65 12.61
C PHE A 69 -9.75 12.99 12.19
N ALA A 70 -10.51 13.84 11.47
CA ALA A 70 -10.01 15.16 11.08
C ALA A 70 -9.54 15.95 12.31
N ASP A 71 -8.39 16.62 12.17
CA ASP A 71 -7.74 17.42 13.22
C ASP A 71 -7.36 16.64 14.51
N LYS A 72 -7.37 15.29 14.48
CA LYS A 72 -7.10 14.46 15.66
C LYS A 72 -5.71 13.80 15.68
N LEU A 73 -4.85 14.06 14.71
CA LEU A 73 -3.49 13.48 14.71
C LEU A 73 -2.65 13.86 15.95
N HIS A 74 -3.05 14.91 16.68
CA HIS A 74 -2.43 15.33 17.95
C HIS A 74 -3.15 14.78 19.19
N HIS A 75 -4.20 13.98 19.01
CA HIS A 75 -4.86 13.33 20.13
C HIS A 75 -4.05 12.10 20.55
N HIS A 76 -4.22 11.71 21.84
CA HIS A 76 -3.65 10.46 22.31
C HIS A 76 -4.13 9.28 21.46
N ASN A 77 -3.20 8.44 21.05
CA ASN A 77 -3.48 7.24 20.26
C ASN A 77 -3.05 6.01 21.07
N PHE A 78 -4.01 5.20 21.49
CA PHE A 78 -3.78 4.02 22.29
C PHE A 78 -3.07 2.87 21.57
N ASP A 79 -2.86 2.98 20.25
CA ASP A 79 -2.06 2.02 19.48
C ASP A 79 -0.54 2.28 19.60
N PHE A 80 -0.16 3.35 20.33
CA PHE A 80 1.23 3.68 20.70
C PHE A 80 1.34 3.74 22.23
N ASP A 81 2.44 3.25 22.77
CA ASP A 81 2.66 3.17 24.22
C ASP A 81 2.67 4.55 24.90
N ASP A 82 3.04 5.60 24.17
CA ASP A 82 3.21 6.94 24.70
C ASP A 82 2.80 8.02 23.70
N GLY A 83 1.80 8.81 24.05
CA GLY A 83 1.53 10.09 23.44
C GLY A 83 0.52 10.10 22.29
N ASP A 84 0.65 11.13 21.46
CA ASP A 84 -0.18 11.33 20.28
C ASP A 84 0.38 10.60 19.03
N THR A 85 -0.42 10.53 17.97
CA THR A 85 -0.03 9.88 16.72
C THR A 85 1.27 10.44 16.14
N LEU A 86 1.56 11.73 16.30
CA LEU A 86 2.74 12.38 15.72
C LEU A 86 3.94 12.45 16.68
N ALA A 87 3.87 11.79 17.85
CA ALA A 87 4.94 11.79 18.86
C ALA A 87 5.35 13.20 19.35
N GLY A 88 4.40 14.12 19.42
CA GLY A 88 4.66 15.52 19.76
C GLY A 88 5.47 16.31 18.71
N LYS A 89 5.71 15.72 17.53
CA LYS A 89 6.52 16.32 16.46
C LYS A 89 5.68 17.15 15.48
N LYS A 90 6.32 18.08 14.81
CA LYS A 90 5.74 18.83 13.68
C LYS A 90 5.95 18.06 12.38
N VAL A 91 5.10 17.07 12.12
CA VAL A 91 5.12 16.29 10.88
C VAL A 91 4.18 16.92 9.86
N ARG A 92 4.71 17.21 8.69
CA ARG A 92 3.92 17.76 7.57
C ARG A 92 3.34 16.60 6.76
N VAL A 93 2.09 16.28 7.03
CA VAL A 93 1.31 15.32 6.23
C VAL A 93 0.51 16.10 5.20
N VAL A 94 0.61 15.73 3.93
CA VAL A 94 -0.05 16.42 2.81
C VAL A 94 -0.76 15.41 1.93
N ASP A 95 -2.00 15.70 1.54
CA ASP A 95 -2.75 14.91 0.56
C ASP A 95 -2.48 15.49 -0.84
N CYS A 96 -1.89 14.69 -1.70
CA CYS A 96 -1.56 15.08 -3.07
C CYS A 96 -2.74 14.92 -4.05
N GLY A 97 -3.91 14.47 -3.57
CA GLY A 97 -5.03 14.14 -4.45
C GLY A 97 -4.83 12.78 -5.14
N ASP A 98 -5.35 12.67 -6.35
CA ASP A 98 -5.39 11.42 -7.08
C ASP A 98 -4.64 11.49 -8.42
N VAL A 99 -3.92 10.45 -8.78
CA VAL A 99 -3.47 10.21 -10.16
C VAL A 99 -4.68 9.73 -10.93
N ASP A 100 -5.19 10.60 -11.78
CA ASP A 100 -6.44 10.38 -12.49
C ASP A 100 -6.22 9.90 -13.93
N ARG A 101 -7.29 9.49 -14.56
CA ARG A 101 -7.34 9.06 -15.95
C ARG A 101 -7.10 10.25 -16.88
N ASP A 102 -6.52 9.98 -18.01
CA ASP A 102 -6.60 10.89 -19.16
C ASP A 102 -8.06 10.92 -19.62
N VAL A 103 -8.72 12.08 -19.41
CA VAL A 103 -10.15 12.27 -19.70
C VAL A 103 -10.48 11.98 -21.16
N GLU A 104 -9.51 12.14 -22.08
CA GLU A 104 -9.70 11.87 -23.51
C GLU A 104 -9.56 10.37 -23.85
N LYS A 105 -8.86 9.59 -23.02
CA LYS A 105 -8.55 8.17 -23.28
C LYS A 105 -9.31 7.19 -22.40
N GLU A 106 -10.05 7.68 -21.41
CA GLU A 106 -10.74 6.87 -20.39
C GLU A 106 -9.84 5.85 -19.66
N GLN A 107 -8.52 6.01 -19.76
CA GLN A 107 -7.52 5.12 -19.16
C GLN A 107 -6.43 5.92 -18.46
N LEU A 108 -6.00 5.47 -17.30
CA LEU A 108 -4.81 5.99 -16.64
C LEU A 108 -3.55 5.52 -17.41
N ASP A 109 -2.67 6.45 -17.79
CA ASP A 109 -1.30 6.06 -18.18
C ASP A 109 -0.53 5.65 -16.91
N PRO A 110 -0.14 4.37 -16.78
CA PRO A 110 0.55 3.89 -15.58
C PRO A 110 1.86 4.65 -15.26
N LYS A 111 2.47 5.29 -16.27
CA LYS A 111 3.66 6.14 -16.08
C LYS A 111 3.41 7.31 -15.14
N HIS A 112 2.18 7.80 -15.06
CA HIS A 112 1.81 8.89 -14.16
C HIS A 112 1.97 8.49 -12.69
N ILE A 113 1.71 7.22 -12.35
CA ILE A 113 1.95 6.68 -11.01
C ILE A 113 3.45 6.77 -10.68
N THR A 114 4.30 6.29 -11.60
CA THR A 114 5.76 6.35 -11.44
C THR A 114 6.25 7.80 -11.29
N LEU A 115 5.78 8.71 -12.16
CA LEU A 115 6.21 10.12 -12.15
C LEU A 115 5.79 10.83 -10.85
N ALA A 116 4.54 10.65 -10.40
CA ALA A 116 4.05 11.26 -9.17
C ALA A 116 4.80 10.73 -7.94
N THR A 117 4.96 9.40 -7.84
CA THR A 117 5.71 8.76 -6.75
C THR A 117 7.17 9.24 -6.72
N LYS A 118 7.83 9.26 -7.88
CA LYS A 118 9.20 9.75 -8.00
C LYS A 118 9.33 11.21 -7.55
N LYS A 119 8.39 12.07 -7.93
CA LYS A 119 8.40 13.47 -7.52
C LYS A 119 8.24 13.62 -6.01
N ILE A 120 7.36 12.84 -5.37
CA ILE A 120 7.21 12.83 -3.91
C ILE A 120 8.53 12.44 -3.24
N LEU A 121 9.20 11.39 -3.73
CA LEU A 121 10.51 10.96 -3.24
C LEU A 121 11.60 12.02 -3.44
N GLU A 122 11.64 12.69 -4.60
CA GLU A 122 12.56 13.80 -4.88
C GLU A 122 12.38 14.99 -3.93
N LYS A 123 11.16 15.17 -3.40
CA LYS A 123 10.87 16.20 -2.39
C LYS A 123 11.24 15.76 -0.97
N GLY A 124 11.76 14.55 -0.82
CA GLY A 124 12.16 13.98 0.48
C GLY A 124 10.98 13.46 1.32
N ALA A 125 9.78 13.41 0.76
CA ALA A 125 8.60 12.91 1.45
C ALA A 125 8.45 11.39 1.31
N VAL A 126 7.87 10.75 2.31
CA VAL A 126 7.47 9.33 2.25
C VAL A 126 6.09 9.23 1.57
N PRO A 127 5.96 8.59 0.39
CA PRO A 127 4.67 8.38 -0.23
C PRO A 127 3.86 7.31 0.52
N ILE A 128 2.59 7.60 0.77
CA ILE A 128 1.56 6.61 1.13
C ILE A 128 0.56 6.58 -0.01
N ILE A 129 0.56 5.48 -0.76
CA ILE A 129 -0.26 5.32 -1.97
C ILE A 129 -1.44 4.42 -1.64
N MET A 130 -2.63 4.85 -2.01
CA MET A 130 -3.87 4.10 -1.81
C MET A 130 -4.62 3.93 -3.13
N GLY A 131 -5.19 2.76 -3.35
CA GLY A 131 -5.89 2.50 -4.60
C GLY A 131 -6.73 1.24 -4.58
N THR A 132 -7.28 0.92 -5.74
CA THR A 132 -8.21 -0.18 -5.91
C THR A 132 -7.54 -1.49 -6.30
N ASP A 133 -6.51 -1.42 -7.13
CA ASP A 133 -5.89 -2.58 -7.79
C ASP A 133 -4.39 -2.60 -7.50
N GLU A 134 -3.92 -3.69 -6.92
CA GLU A 134 -2.52 -3.83 -6.53
C GLU A 134 -1.54 -3.81 -7.71
N GLY A 135 -2.00 -4.07 -8.94
CA GLY A 135 -1.20 -3.87 -10.15
C GLY A 135 -0.56 -2.47 -10.24
N SER A 136 -1.17 -1.47 -9.58
CA SER A 136 -0.62 -0.13 -9.42
C SER A 136 0.74 -0.12 -8.74
N CYS A 137 1.00 -1.06 -7.85
CA CYS A 137 2.24 -1.18 -7.09
C CYS A 137 3.45 -1.36 -8.01
N ILE A 138 3.32 -2.09 -9.12
CA ILE A 138 4.42 -2.27 -10.10
C ILE A 138 4.96 -0.92 -10.55
N PHE A 139 4.06 0.01 -10.86
CA PHE A 139 4.42 1.34 -11.36
C PHE A 139 4.95 2.26 -10.23
N ALA A 140 4.42 2.14 -9.02
CA ALA A 140 4.95 2.82 -7.86
C ALA A 140 6.38 2.34 -7.53
N MET A 141 6.65 1.02 -7.58
CA MET A 141 7.98 0.45 -7.33
C MET A 141 9.04 0.92 -8.33
N ARG A 142 8.67 1.25 -9.57
CA ARG A 142 9.59 1.84 -10.57
C ARG A 142 10.15 3.19 -10.16
N ALA A 143 9.46 3.93 -9.32
CA ALA A 143 9.90 5.24 -8.83
C ALA A 143 11.14 5.17 -7.92
N TYR A 144 11.46 4.00 -7.38
CA TYR A 144 12.59 3.79 -6.47
C TYR A 144 13.88 3.42 -7.19
N GLU A 145 13.92 3.51 -8.51
CA GLU A 145 15.14 3.33 -9.29
C GLU A 145 16.27 4.24 -8.77
N GLY A 146 17.41 3.62 -8.50
CA GLY A 146 18.60 4.32 -7.96
C GLY A 146 18.79 4.20 -6.44
N PHE A 147 17.77 3.74 -5.69
CA PHE A 147 17.97 3.35 -4.30
C PHE A 147 18.70 2.00 -4.23
N LYS A 148 19.29 1.73 -3.08
CA LYS A 148 20.02 0.49 -2.78
C LYS A 148 19.59 -0.05 -1.44
N SER A 149 19.85 -1.32 -1.20
CA SER A 149 19.49 -1.99 0.06
C SER A 149 17.98 -1.84 0.35
N VAL A 150 17.14 -2.18 -0.66
CA VAL A 150 15.69 -2.08 -0.57
C VAL A 150 15.10 -3.46 -0.30
N CYS A 151 14.37 -3.57 0.79
CA CYS A 151 13.54 -4.72 1.13
C CYS A 151 12.06 -4.38 0.90
N VAL A 152 11.37 -5.21 0.14
CA VAL A 152 9.91 -5.13 0.01
C VAL A 152 9.27 -6.03 1.05
N VAL A 153 8.38 -5.46 1.87
CA VAL A 153 7.52 -6.19 2.79
C VAL A 153 6.12 -6.22 2.19
N HIS A 154 5.73 -7.36 1.68
CA HIS A 154 4.44 -7.59 1.05
C HIS A 154 3.49 -8.27 2.03
N LEU A 155 2.41 -7.62 2.39
CA LEU A 155 1.35 -8.13 3.25
C LEU A 155 0.18 -8.55 2.35
N ASP A 156 -0.08 -9.86 2.26
CA ASP A 156 -1.05 -10.42 1.32
C ASP A 156 -1.42 -11.86 1.71
N ALA A 157 -2.62 -12.30 1.38
CA ALA A 157 -2.99 -13.71 1.43
C ALA A 157 -2.27 -14.54 0.35
N HIS A 158 -1.82 -13.89 -0.73
CA HIS A 158 -1.25 -14.47 -1.94
C HIS A 158 0.23 -14.13 -2.12
N ILE A 159 0.90 -14.76 -3.09
CA ILE A 159 2.30 -14.44 -3.40
C ILE A 159 2.48 -13.54 -4.60
N ASP A 160 1.49 -13.40 -5.43
CA ASP A 160 1.42 -12.59 -6.66
C ASP A 160 2.64 -12.69 -7.57
N TRP A 161 3.01 -13.95 -7.86
CA TRP A 161 4.24 -14.31 -8.54
C TRP A 161 4.03 -14.85 -9.95
N ARG A 162 2.88 -14.62 -10.57
CA ARG A 162 2.61 -15.11 -11.93
C ARG A 162 3.52 -14.45 -12.95
N MET A 163 3.99 -15.24 -13.91
CA MET A 163 4.69 -14.72 -15.07
C MET A 163 3.73 -13.91 -15.94
N GLU A 164 2.56 -14.46 -16.18
CA GLU A 164 1.46 -13.83 -16.91
C GLU A 164 0.11 -14.40 -16.47
N ARG A 165 -0.95 -13.66 -16.71
CA ARG A 165 -2.33 -14.14 -16.56
C ARG A 165 -3.19 -13.54 -17.67
N ASP A 166 -3.84 -14.40 -18.47
CA ASP A 166 -4.73 -14.00 -19.57
C ASP A 166 -4.06 -13.02 -20.57
N GLY A 167 -2.76 -13.20 -20.85
CA GLY A 167 -1.93 -12.33 -21.69
C GLY A 167 -1.43 -11.06 -21.00
N VAL A 168 -1.80 -10.83 -19.73
CA VAL A 168 -1.35 -9.67 -18.95
C VAL A 168 -0.13 -10.04 -18.11
N THR A 169 0.93 -9.25 -18.21
CA THR A 169 2.19 -9.42 -17.47
C THR A 169 2.38 -8.39 -16.35
N GLU A 170 1.57 -7.34 -16.34
CA GLU A 170 1.62 -6.24 -15.37
C GLU A 170 0.22 -5.99 -14.79
N GLY A 171 -0.19 -6.86 -13.89
CA GLY A 171 -1.44 -6.77 -13.16
C GLY A 171 -1.29 -7.32 -11.75
N TYR A 172 -2.35 -7.27 -10.93
CA TYR A 172 -2.28 -7.62 -9.53
C TYR A 172 -1.70 -9.04 -9.27
N SER A 173 -1.94 -10.04 -10.12
CA SER A 173 -1.35 -11.39 -9.94
C SER A 173 0.16 -11.47 -10.26
N ASN A 174 0.77 -10.39 -10.74
CA ASN A 174 2.16 -10.37 -11.23
C ASN A 174 3.05 -9.44 -10.37
N VAL A 175 2.51 -8.76 -9.38
CA VAL A 175 3.14 -7.63 -8.69
C VAL A 175 4.50 -7.99 -8.13
N MET A 176 4.58 -9.03 -7.31
CA MET A 176 5.83 -9.41 -6.67
C MET A 176 6.81 -10.03 -7.65
N ARG A 177 6.33 -10.71 -8.70
CA ARG A 177 7.18 -11.17 -9.79
C ARG A 177 7.84 -9.99 -10.52
N ARG A 178 7.07 -8.99 -10.94
CA ARG A 178 7.62 -7.79 -11.62
C ARG A 178 8.53 -6.99 -10.71
N THR A 179 8.18 -6.87 -9.43
CA THR A 179 9.00 -6.20 -8.42
C THR A 179 10.34 -6.89 -8.24
N SER A 180 10.40 -8.22 -8.19
CA SER A 180 11.65 -8.98 -8.04
C SER A 180 12.61 -8.87 -9.24
N GLU A 181 12.12 -8.45 -10.40
CA GLU A 181 12.92 -8.23 -11.61
C GLU A 181 13.55 -6.83 -11.66
N MET A 182 13.23 -5.94 -10.70
CA MET A 182 13.79 -4.60 -10.61
C MET A 182 15.17 -4.64 -9.94
N PRO A 183 16.24 -4.13 -10.57
CA PRO A 183 17.61 -4.27 -10.07
C PRO A 183 17.90 -3.60 -8.72
N TRP A 184 17.01 -2.72 -8.27
CA TRP A 184 17.13 -2.01 -6.97
C TRP A 184 16.39 -2.69 -5.84
N ILE A 185 15.70 -3.79 -6.09
CA ILE A 185 15.05 -4.59 -5.05
C ILE A 185 15.97 -5.74 -4.67
N ASP A 186 16.53 -5.66 -3.48
CA ASP A 186 17.55 -6.59 -3.00
C ASP A 186 16.97 -7.80 -2.25
N SER A 187 15.82 -7.61 -1.61
CA SER A 187 15.18 -8.65 -0.81
C SER A 187 13.66 -8.44 -0.70
N MET A 188 12.98 -9.51 -0.32
CA MET A 188 11.53 -9.50 -0.17
C MET A 188 11.09 -10.43 0.96
N VAL A 189 10.08 -10.03 1.69
CA VAL A 189 9.34 -10.89 2.61
C VAL A 189 7.84 -10.77 2.33
N GLN A 190 7.15 -11.90 2.30
CA GLN A 190 5.72 -11.98 2.04
C GLN A 190 5.02 -12.52 3.28
N VAL A 191 4.13 -11.72 3.84
CA VAL A 191 3.52 -11.94 5.16
C VAL A 191 2.00 -12.06 5.01
N GLY A 192 1.40 -13.02 5.72
CA GLY A 192 -0.04 -13.23 5.69
C GLY A 192 -0.49 -14.39 4.80
N LEU A 193 0.45 -15.04 4.11
CA LEU A 193 0.19 -16.11 3.14
C LEU A 193 -0.68 -17.23 3.73
N ARG A 194 -1.74 -17.62 3.02
CA ARG A 194 -2.66 -18.66 3.49
C ARG A 194 -3.55 -19.24 2.39
N GLY A 195 -4.30 -20.27 2.78
CA GLY A 195 -5.32 -20.88 1.94
C GLY A 195 -4.81 -21.58 0.69
N ILE A 196 -5.73 -21.84 -0.21
CA ILE A 196 -5.46 -22.31 -1.56
C ILE A 196 -5.65 -21.12 -2.49
N GLY A 197 -4.55 -20.61 -3.02
CA GLY A 197 -4.58 -19.39 -3.81
C GLY A 197 -4.03 -19.58 -5.21
N SER A 198 -3.48 -18.50 -5.74
CA SER A 198 -2.91 -18.45 -7.08
C SER A 198 -1.52 -19.09 -7.18
N ALA A 199 -0.91 -19.48 -6.07
CA ALA A 199 0.46 -20.00 -6.06
C ALA A 199 0.57 -21.41 -6.68
N ARG A 200 1.20 -21.50 -7.83
CA ARG A 200 1.56 -22.75 -8.49
C ARG A 200 2.96 -23.18 -8.07
N PRO A 201 3.32 -24.49 -8.25
CA PRO A 201 4.65 -24.95 -7.88
C PRO A 201 5.80 -24.15 -8.49
N GLU A 202 5.67 -23.76 -9.76
CA GLU A 202 6.67 -22.95 -10.47
C GLU A 202 6.79 -21.52 -9.91
N GLU A 203 5.70 -20.93 -9.46
CA GLU A 203 5.66 -19.59 -8.85
C GLU A 203 6.33 -19.61 -7.48
N ILE A 204 6.03 -20.61 -6.66
CA ILE A 204 6.70 -20.85 -5.37
C ILE A 204 8.20 -21.07 -5.57
N LYS A 205 8.57 -21.87 -6.58
CA LYS A 205 9.97 -22.13 -6.91
C LYS A 205 10.69 -20.82 -7.27
N ALA A 206 10.12 -20.03 -8.17
CA ALA A 206 10.71 -18.77 -8.61
C ALA A 206 10.86 -17.75 -7.46
N ALA A 207 9.85 -17.64 -6.57
CA ALA A 207 9.91 -16.77 -5.41
C ALA A 207 11.03 -17.19 -4.43
N ARG A 208 11.20 -18.49 -4.22
CA ARG A 208 12.29 -19.03 -3.38
C ARG A 208 13.66 -18.86 -4.03
N GLU A 209 13.78 -18.99 -5.35
CA GLU A 209 15.03 -18.76 -6.09
C GLU A 209 15.46 -17.29 -6.01
N PHE A 210 14.53 -16.35 -5.98
CA PHE A 210 14.79 -14.94 -5.68
C PHE A 210 15.25 -14.75 -4.21
N GLY A 211 14.87 -15.63 -3.31
CA GLY A 211 15.14 -15.51 -1.86
C GLY A 211 14.02 -14.86 -1.07
N SER A 212 12.79 -14.82 -1.62
CA SER A 212 11.62 -14.30 -0.87
C SER A 212 11.37 -15.14 0.39
N VAL A 213 11.24 -14.46 1.52
CA VAL A 213 10.91 -15.07 2.82
C VAL A 213 9.41 -15.17 2.96
N PHE A 214 8.88 -16.34 3.31
CA PHE A 214 7.43 -16.56 3.50
C PHE A 214 7.08 -16.62 4.98
N ILE A 215 6.19 -15.75 5.42
CA ILE A 215 5.59 -15.74 6.76
C ILE A 215 4.08 -15.90 6.58
N ARG A 216 3.54 -17.05 7.01
CA ARG A 216 2.10 -17.31 6.89
C ARG A 216 1.33 -16.58 7.98
N ALA A 217 0.05 -16.27 7.75
CA ALA A 217 -0.81 -15.69 8.78
C ALA A 217 -0.77 -16.52 10.09
N ARG A 218 -0.85 -17.85 9.97
CA ARG A 218 -0.76 -18.74 11.16
C ARG A 218 0.56 -18.66 11.90
N ASP A 219 1.67 -18.26 11.24
CA ASP A 219 2.96 -18.10 11.91
C ASP A 219 2.90 -16.89 12.85
N LEU A 220 2.27 -15.77 12.42
CA LEU A 220 2.01 -14.61 13.27
C LEU A 220 1.11 -14.97 14.47
N HIS A 221 0.01 -15.67 14.22
CA HIS A 221 -0.91 -16.09 15.29
C HIS A 221 -0.28 -17.02 16.34
N GLN A 222 0.66 -17.88 15.93
CA GLN A 222 1.25 -18.89 16.82
C GLN A 222 2.56 -18.43 17.48
N GLN A 223 3.40 -17.66 16.78
CA GLN A 223 4.73 -17.27 17.23
C GLN A 223 4.76 -15.82 17.74
N GLY A 224 3.79 -15.01 17.33
CA GLY A 224 3.73 -13.58 17.60
C GLY A 224 4.54 -12.75 16.60
N VAL A 225 4.22 -11.45 16.56
CA VAL A 225 4.77 -10.49 15.60
C VAL A 225 6.28 -10.31 15.79
N ALA A 226 6.75 -10.15 17.03
CA ALA A 226 8.16 -9.90 17.32
C ALA A 226 9.09 -11.03 16.83
N GLU A 227 8.67 -12.29 17.00
CA GLU A 227 9.44 -13.44 16.50
C GLU A 227 9.41 -13.50 14.96
N CYS A 228 8.25 -13.29 14.35
CA CYS A 228 8.12 -13.26 12.90
C CYS A 228 8.92 -12.10 12.27
N ALA A 229 8.94 -10.94 12.91
CA ALA A 229 9.70 -9.79 12.45
C ALA A 229 11.22 -10.05 12.38
N GLN A 230 11.77 -10.95 13.20
CA GLN A 230 13.19 -11.32 13.12
C GLN A 230 13.55 -11.96 11.77
N ARG A 231 12.57 -12.56 11.07
CA ARG A 231 12.76 -13.19 9.76
C ARG A 231 12.77 -12.18 8.60
N ILE A 232 12.40 -10.93 8.86
CA ILE A 232 12.45 -9.85 7.85
C ILE A 232 13.92 -9.51 7.58
N PRO A 233 14.38 -9.59 6.31
CA PRO A 233 15.75 -9.25 5.94
C PRO A 233 16.16 -7.85 6.43
N LYS A 234 17.43 -7.72 6.85
CA LYS A 234 17.98 -6.39 7.15
C LYS A 234 18.21 -5.61 5.87
N ALA A 235 17.75 -4.39 5.84
CA ALA A 235 17.92 -3.45 4.73
C ALA A 235 18.00 -2.02 5.26
N ASP A 236 18.57 -1.12 4.48
CA ASP A 236 18.59 0.29 4.82
C ASP A 236 17.23 0.94 4.57
N HIS A 237 16.50 0.41 3.57
CA HIS A 237 15.22 0.94 3.11
C HIS A 237 14.16 -0.15 3.03
N TYR A 238 12.96 0.18 3.50
CA TYR A 238 11.79 -0.71 3.41
C TYR A 238 10.68 -0.03 2.62
N ILE A 239 10.06 -0.80 1.73
CA ILE A 239 8.80 -0.44 1.07
C ILE A 239 7.77 -1.48 1.51
N ILE A 240 6.64 -1.01 2.02
CA ILE A 240 5.55 -1.88 2.49
C ILE A 240 4.45 -1.85 1.44
N SER A 241 4.05 -2.99 0.92
CA SER A 241 2.90 -3.15 0.04
C SER A 241 1.85 -4.02 0.70
N ILE A 242 0.62 -3.56 0.72
CA ILE A 242 -0.48 -4.20 1.41
C ILE A 242 -1.62 -4.44 0.42
N ASP A 243 -1.91 -5.72 0.16
CA ASP A 243 -3.21 -6.14 -0.34
C ASP A 243 -4.18 -6.24 0.84
N SER A 244 -5.33 -5.58 0.74
CA SER A 244 -6.31 -5.54 1.84
C SER A 244 -6.92 -6.91 2.14
N ASP A 245 -6.76 -7.91 1.28
CA ASP A 245 -7.19 -9.27 1.56
C ASP A 245 -6.28 -10.02 2.54
N VAL A 246 -5.12 -9.43 2.90
CA VAL A 246 -4.28 -9.94 3.98
C VAL A 246 -5.01 -9.96 5.32
N PHE A 247 -5.92 -9.00 5.53
CA PHE A 247 -6.63 -8.86 6.80
C PHE A 247 -7.67 -9.96 7.00
N GLU A 248 -8.00 -10.22 8.27
CA GLU A 248 -9.14 -11.06 8.59
C GLU A 248 -10.43 -10.49 7.99
N SER A 249 -11.19 -11.33 7.31
CA SER A 249 -12.41 -10.91 6.60
C SER A 249 -13.46 -10.25 7.50
N ALA A 250 -13.38 -10.45 8.82
CA ALA A 250 -14.24 -9.79 9.79
C ALA A 250 -13.99 -8.29 9.92
N ILE A 251 -12.77 -7.82 9.60
CA ILE A 251 -12.39 -6.40 9.67
C ILE A 251 -12.20 -5.78 8.27
N ALA A 252 -12.04 -6.59 7.24
CA ALA A 252 -11.89 -6.15 5.86
C ALA A 252 -12.70 -7.02 4.88
N PRO A 253 -14.05 -6.97 4.94
CA PRO A 253 -14.90 -7.73 4.01
C PRO A 253 -14.90 -7.18 2.59
N GLY A 254 -14.57 -5.91 2.39
CA GLY A 254 -14.65 -5.19 1.11
C GLY A 254 -13.42 -5.41 0.22
N VAL A 255 -13.13 -6.66 -0.10
CA VAL A 255 -12.01 -7.05 -0.99
C VAL A 255 -12.51 -7.94 -2.14
N LEU A 256 -11.66 -8.14 -3.15
CA LEU A 256 -12.03 -8.96 -4.31
C LEU A 256 -12.11 -10.45 -3.92
N PHE A 257 -11.13 -10.95 -3.18
CA PHE A 257 -11.04 -12.34 -2.73
C PHE A 257 -10.89 -12.39 -1.21
N ASN A 258 -11.97 -12.78 -0.52
CA ASN A 258 -11.88 -12.97 0.92
C ASN A 258 -11.15 -14.29 1.23
N ALA A 259 -10.09 -14.21 2.01
CA ALA A 259 -9.32 -15.35 2.47
C ALA A 259 -9.40 -15.44 4.01
N PRO A 260 -10.17 -16.38 4.58
CA PRO A 260 -10.32 -16.53 6.05
C PRO A 260 -8.98 -16.82 6.75
N GLY A 261 -8.87 -16.45 8.03
CA GLY A 261 -7.66 -16.65 8.82
C GLY A 261 -6.57 -15.62 8.52
N GLY A 262 -6.98 -14.39 8.18
CA GLY A 262 -6.11 -13.26 7.93
C GLY A 262 -5.48 -12.70 9.19
N ILE A 263 -4.59 -11.73 9.02
CA ILE A 263 -3.95 -11.05 10.14
C ILE A 263 -4.88 -10.01 10.75
N THR A 264 -4.72 -9.78 12.04
CA THR A 264 -5.53 -8.83 12.79
C THR A 264 -5.00 -7.40 12.61
N TYR A 265 -5.81 -6.43 13.05
CA TYR A 265 -5.41 -5.03 13.11
C TYR A 265 -4.16 -4.86 14.00
N ASP A 266 -4.16 -5.44 15.19
CA ASP A 266 -3.05 -5.33 16.16
C ASP A 266 -1.76 -5.98 15.64
N GLU A 267 -1.86 -7.14 14.98
CA GLU A 267 -0.69 -7.80 14.37
C GLU A 267 -0.10 -6.93 13.25
N THR A 268 -0.96 -6.27 12.46
CA THR A 268 -0.49 -5.40 11.37
C THR A 268 0.20 -4.15 11.92
N THR A 269 -0.42 -3.44 12.86
CA THR A 269 0.16 -2.23 13.46
C THR A 269 1.45 -2.53 14.17
N SER A 270 1.51 -3.62 14.95
CA SER A 270 2.73 -4.08 15.62
C SER A 270 3.83 -4.46 14.62
N LEU A 271 3.50 -5.12 13.52
CA LEU A 271 4.47 -5.49 12.48
C LEU A 271 5.08 -4.24 11.82
N ILE A 272 4.27 -3.22 11.54
CA ILE A 272 4.74 -1.96 10.97
C ILE A 272 5.70 -1.25 11.95
N GLN A 273 5.39 -1.24 13.25
CA GLN A 273 6.27 -0.68 14.27
C GLN A 273 7.61 -1.44 14.33
N GLU A 274 7.60 -2.77 14.26
CA GLU A 274 8.82 -3.57 14.19
C GLU A 274 9.66 -3.24 12.93
N ILE A 275 9.02 -3.05 11.76
CA ILE A 275 9.72 -2.70 10.52
C ILE A 275 10.33 -1.31 10.60
N THR A 276 9.60 -0.32 11.15
CA THR A 276 10.13 1.04 11.33
C THR A 276 11.33 1.10 12.27
N GLY A 277 11.45 0.13 13.18
CA GLY A 277 12.62 -0.05 14.04
C GLY A 277 13.84 -0.65 13.35
N LYS A 278 13.69 -1.25 12.15
CA LYS A 278 14.78 -1.95 11.43
C LYS A 278 15.51 -1.06 10.43
N GLY A 279 14.83 -0.11 9.79
CA GLY A 279 15.40 0.76 8.78
C GLY A 279 14.40 1.80 8.28
N LYS A 280 14.81 2.60 7.29
CA LYS A 280 14.01 3.71 6.81
C LYS A 280 12.84 3.22 5.96
N ILE A 281 11.63 3.67 6.31
CA ILE A 281 10.45 3.47 5.45
C ILE A 281 10.53 4.46 4.29
N MET A 282 10.53 3.94 3.07
CA MET A 282 10.59 4.74 1.84
C MET A 282 9.24 4.90 1.16
N GLY A 283 8.28 4.06 1.49
CA GLY A 283 6.92 4.15 0.97
C GLY A 283 6.02 3.07 1.55
N ILE A 284 4.72 3.35 1.54
CA ILE A 284 3.67 2.42 1.93
C ILE A 284 2.61 2.45 0.83
N ASN A 285 2.23 1.28 0.35
CA ASN A 285 1.16 1.10 -0.63
C ASN A 285 0.05 0.28 0.01
N ILE A 286 -1.21 0.65 -0.21
CA ILE A 286 -2.36 -0.12 0.24
C ILE A 286 -3.44 -0.16 -0.86
N PHE A 287 -3.82 -1.37 -1.25
CA PHE A 287 -4.68 -1.62 -2.40
C PHE A 287 -5.76 -2.66 -2.10
N GLU A 288 -6.53 -3.04 -3.12
CA GLU A 288 -7.58 -4.07 -3.16
C GLU A 288 -8.81 -3.75 -2.30
N LEU A 289 -9.00 -2.49 -1.87
CA LEU A 289 -10.31 -2.09 -1.35
C LEU A 289 -11.34 -2.07 -2.50
N ARG A 290 -12.46 -2.73 -2.28
CA ARG A 290 -13.63 -2.78 -3.15
C ARG A 290 -14.83 -2.14 -2.43
N PRO A 291 -15.05 -0.82 -2.57
CA PRO A 291 -16.11 -0.13 -1.84
C PRO A 291 -17.51 -0.69 -2.09
N GLU A 292 -17.75 -1.23 -3.30
CA GLU A 292 -19.01 -1.87 -3.67
C GLU A 292 -19.30 -3.20 -2.95
N ARG A 293 -18.27 -3.77 -2.32
CA ARG A 293 -18.36 -4.98 -1.50
C ARG A 293 -18.24 -4.70 -0.01
N ASP A 294 -17.91 -3.46 0.33
CA ASP A 294 -17.65 -3.08 1.72
C ASP A 294 -18.95 -2.97 2.51
N ILE A 295 -18.92 -3.42 3.75
CA ILE A 295 -20.07 -3.41 4.64
C ILE A 295 -20.03 -2.14 5.49
N ASN A 296 -20.88 -1.17 5.18
CA ASN A 296 -20.97 0.12 5.88
C ASN A 296 -19.63 0.88 5.98
N GLY A 297 -18.72 0.66 5.04
CA GLY A 297 -17.40 1.29 5.04
C GLY A 297 -16.42 0.71 6.07
N LEU A 298 -16.65 -0.51 6.57
CA LEU A 298 -15.82 -1.14 7.59
C LEU A 298 -14.37 -1.32 7.09
N THR A 299 -14.18 -1.85 5.88
CA THR A 299 -12.84 -2.04 5.29
C THR A 299 -12.15 -0.69 5.07
N ALA A 300 -12.86 0.26 4.49
CA ALA A 300 -12.32 1.61 4.28
C ALA A 300 -11.94 2.31 5.60
N SER A 301 -12.73 2.11 6.66
CA SER A 301 -12.42 2.62 8.01
C SER A 301 -11.21 1.93 8.63
N THR A 302 -11.11 0.62 8.50
CA THR A 302 -9.95 -0.17 8.94
C THR A 302 -8.67 0.33 8.28
N ILE A 303 -8.69 0.49 6.95
CA ILE A 303 -7.56 1.02 6.18
C ILE A 303 -7.22 2.45 6.62
N ALA A 304 -8.21 3.32 6.80
CA ALA A 304 -7.98 4.70 7.24
C ALA A 304 -7.27 4.76 8.60
N GLN A 305 -7.70 3.94 9.56
CA GLN A 305 -7.05 3.86 10.87
C GLN A 305 -5.63 3.27 10.78
N MET A 306 -5.42 2.25 9.96
CA MET A 306 -4.08 1.72 9.70
C MET A 306 -3.16 2.76 9.09
N MET A 307 -3.64 3.55 8.12
CA MET A 307 -2.86 4.64 7.53
C MET A 307 -2.48 5.71 8.58
N ILE A 308 -3.37 6.04 9.50
CA ILE A 308 -3.05 6.92 10.65
C ILE A 308 -1.92 6.30 11.47
N ASN A 309 -1.97 5.01 11.76
CA ASN A 309 -0.91 4.32 12.50
C ASN A 309 0.40 4.21 11.70
N PHE A 310 0.35 4.10 10.38
CA PHE A 310 1.56 4.15 9.55
C PHE A 310 2.23 5.52 9.63
N ILE A 311 1.44 6.60 9.56
CA ILE A 311 1.93 7.98 9.78
C ILE A 311 2.57 8.08 11.17
N GLY A 312 1.89 7.56 12.19
CA GLY A 312 2.38 7.53 13.55
C GLY A 312 3.67 6.74 13.72
N SER A 313 3.75 5.54 13.17
CA SER A 313 4.95 4.69 13.24
C SER A 313 6.17 5.39 12.62
N ILE A 314 6.01 6.07 11.50
CA ILE A 314 7.07 6.87 10.89
C ILE A 314 7.44 8.07 11.79
N ALA A 315 6.45 8.75 12.37
CA ALA A 315 6.69 9.87 13.28
C ALA A 315 7.44 9.45 14.55
N HIS A 316 7.07 8.32 15.15
CA HIS A 316 7.72 7.78 16.35
C HIS A 316 9.14 7.26 16.09
N SER A 317 9.45 6.78 14.88
CA SER A 317 10.72 6.11 14.56
C SER A 317 11.94 7.00 14.36
N ASN A 318 11.88 8.31 14.55
CA ASN A 318 12.97 9.27 14.31
C ASN A 318 13.54 9.25 12.85
N GLN A 319 12.73 8.89 11.87
CA GLN A 319 13.13 8.84 10.45
C GLN A 319 12.84 10.16 9.70
N LEU A 320 12.10 11.07 10.32
CA LEU A 320 11.71 12.38 9.79
C LEU A 320 12.58 13.50 10.33
#